data_eb4f9ca49737740d77c6eec7202998b5
#
_entry.id   eb4f9ca49737740d77c6eec7202998b5
#
_cell.length_a   1.000
_cell.length_b   1.000
_cell.length_c   1.000
_cell.angle_alpha   90.00
_cell.angle_beta   90.00
_cell.angle_gamma   90.00
#
_symmetry.space_group_name_H-M   'P 1'
#
loop_
_entity.id
_entity.type
_entity.pdbx_description
1 polymer ?
#
loop_
_entity_poly.entity_id
_entity_poly.type
_entity_poly.pdbx_seq_one_letter_code
_entity_poly.pdbx_strand_id
1 'polypeptide(L)'
;MVLSGIDWLIIGVYFLVSISIGIYLSKRASRSTSDFFLTGRNLPWYIAGTSMVATTFAADTPLAVTELVAQNGIAGNWLWWNMLLGGMLTVFFFARLWRRAGILTDCEFVSIRYSGKAADFLRGFRAVYIGIFMNMIVIAWVNLAMVKILQVMFPEVLFFGISQVNFLGITLSSHLLVVGCIMLFVAVYSSLSGLWGVSYTDSFQFIMAMTGCIILAVFAIKAPQIGGIEGLKAQLPAWLFKFTPTLETAPDPVSTASGVLKMSVVAFIAYLGVQWWASWYPGAEPGGGGYVAQRMMSAKNEKHSLLATLWFQIAHFALRPWPWIIVGLVALVLYPDEPDKGATYVMVIRDLLPAGLQGLLMAAFLAAFMSTLASQTVWGTSYVINDLFRPYIKPGASEKYYVKVSRITTFILIVLSLIVTTQFTRISDAWKFILACSGGIGLVLILRWFWWRINAWSEIAAMLAPYAIYPFLRARGVEYELTLMIIVLWSTVVWVVVTFLTRPTSDEKLRDFFRRVHPGGAGWKRIARELPDVQGDTGFNTLFMNWFAGCGLVLFLLFGIGQLIFKAYLSASICAFGAFLCGLLIYRNMKKMGWEKVIR
;
A
#
# COMPACT_ATOMS: atom_id res chain seq x y z
N MET A 1 27.84 -3.63 17.56
CA MET A 1 28.51 -2.82 16.51
C MET A 1 28.18 -1.36 16.76
N VAL A 2 29.13 -0.46 16.68
CA VAL A 2 28.88 0.96 16.90
C VAL A 2 28.97 1.64 15.53
N LEU A 3 27.91 2.34 15.10
CA LEU A 3 27.96 3.20 13.91
C LEU A 3 29.08 4.23 14.09
N SER A 4 29.80 4.50 13.01
CA SER A 4 30.87 5.50 12.99
C SER A 4 30.30 6.93 13.07
N GLY A 5 31.16 7.92 13.35
CA GLY A 5 30.72 9.33 13.38
C GLY A 5 30.14 9.80 12.04
N ILE A 6 30.61 9.26 10.90
CA ILE A 6 30.08 9.60 9.58
C ILE A 6 28.68 9.00 9.37
N ASP A 7 28.38 7.82 9.92
CA ASP A 7 27.04 7.20 9.84
C ASP A 7 26.01 8.07 10.59
N TRP A 8 26.37 8.53 11.80
CA TRP A 8 25.52 9.43 12.58
C TRP A 8 25.33 10.79 11.91
N LEU A 9 26.39 11.32 11.26
CA LEU A 9 26.27 12.54 10.49
C LEU A 9 25.26 12.41 9.33
N ILE A 10 25.31 11.31 8.59
CA ILE A 10 24.39 11.05 7.48
C ILE A 10 22.94 10.93 7.99
N ILE A 11 22.72 10.20 9.08
CA ILE A 11 21.40 10.09 9.73
C ILE A 11 20.93 11.48 10.21
N GLY A 12 21.79 12.26 10.83
CA GLY A 12 21.47 13.62 11.29
C GLY A 12 21.10 14.56 10.14
N VAL A 13 21.85 14.54 9.04
CA VAL A 13 21.54 15.31 7.82
C VAL A 13 20.18 14.91 7.24
N TYR A 14 19.87 13.61 7.19
CA TYR A 14 18.57 13.13 6.77
C TYR A 14 17.41 13.72 7.60
N PHE A 15 17.52 13.72 8.92
CA PHE A 15 16.51 14.31 9.80
C PHE A 15 16.39 15.82 9.60
N LEU A 16 17.49 16.54 9.45
CA LEU A 16 17.50 17.98 9.20
C LEU A 16 16.81 18.33 7.88
N VAL A 17 17.08 17.59 6.80
CA VAL A 17 16.41 17.79 5.51
C VAL A 17 14.92 17.52 5.63
N SER A 18 14.52 16.42 6.28
CA SER A 18 13.11 16.05 6.43
C SER A 18 12.31 17.12 7.18
N ILE A 19 12.84 17.62 8.31
CA ILE A 19 12.14 18.65 9.08
C ILE A 19 12.14 20.01 8.35
N SER A 20 13.20 20.32 7.62
CA SER A 20 13.30 21.57 6.82
C SER A 20 12.21 21.62 5.73
N ILE A 21 11.96 20.51 5.02
CA ILE A 21 10.86 20.39 4.07
C ILE A 21 9.52 20.60 4.78
N GLY A 22 9.33 19.97 5.94
CA GLY A 22 8.12 20.11 6.74
C GLY A 22 7.84 21.56 7.15
N ILE A 23 8.86 22.25 7.69
CA ILE A 23 8.76 23.66 8.11
C ILE A 23 8.49 24.58 6.90
N TYR A 24 9.21 24.40 5.81
CA TYR A 24 9.06 25.20 4.60
C TYR A 24 7.62 25.15 4.04
N LEU A 25 6.99 23.97 4.06
CA LEU A 25 5.66 23.75 3.52
C LEU A 25 4.52 24.01 4.55
N SER A 26 4.84 24.24 5.82
CA SER A 26 3.86 24.40 6.90
C SER A 26 2.89 25.58 6.68
N LYS A 27 3.40 26.70 6.16
CA LYS A 27 2.57 27.88 5.85
C LYS A 27 1.50 27.60 4.78
N ARG A 28 1.81 26.74 3.81
CA ARG A 28 0.87 26.29 2.77
C ARG A 28 -0.22 25.40 3.36
N ALA A 29 0.19 24.39 4.11
CA ALA A 29 -0.71 23.42 4.71
C ALA A 29 -1.70 24.02 5.71
N SER A 30 -1.34 25.11 6.38
CA SER A 30 -2.16 25.70 7.46
C SER A 30 -3.32 26.57 6.96
N ARG A 31 -3.54 26.74 5.64
CA ARG A 31 -4.56 27.63 5.07
C ARG A 31 -5.98 27.07 5.20
N SER A 32 -6.14 25.78 4.90
CA SER A 32 -7.43 25.08 4.93
C SER A 32 -7.28 23.59 5.16
N THR A 33 -8.37 22.88 5.47
CA THR A 33 -8.37 21.39 5.52
C THR A 33 -8.08 20.80 4.14
N SER A 34 -8.51 21.43 3.05
CA SER A 34 -8.16 21.00 1.69
C SER A 34 -6.66 21.15 1.40
N ASP A 35 -6.02 22.21 1.85
CA ASP A 35 -4.57 22.36 1.74
C ASP A 35 -3.84 21.36 2.63
N PHE A 36 -4.34 21.11 3.84
CA PHE A 36 -3.72 20.20 4.79
C PHE A 36 -3.81 18.75 4.34
N PHE A 37 -4.98 18.28 3.89
CA PHE A 37 -5.23 16.87 3.56
C PHE A 37 -5.13 16.53 2.07
N LEU A 38 -5.31 17.50 1.16
CA LEU A 38 -5.33 17.31 -0.28
C LEU A 38 -4.41 18.27 -1.06
N THR A 39 -3.49 18.96 -0.40
CA THR A 39 -2.55 19.90 -1.07
C THR A 39 -3.25 20.95 -1.93
N GLY A 40 -4.45 21.40 -1.56
CA GLY A 40 -5.25 22.28 -2.39
C GLY A 40 -5.52 21.74 -3.80
N ARG A 41 -5.43 20.41 -3.98
CA ARG A 41 -5.59 19.69 -5.28
C ARG A 41 -4.62 20.17 -6.36
N ASN A 42 -3.36 20.43 -5.99
CA ASN A 42 -2.35 20.96 -6.90
C ASN A 42 -1.09 20.09 -6.98
N LEU A 43 -1.20 18.80 -6.65
CA LEU A 43 -0.06 17.90 -6.64
C LEU A 43 0.26 17.40 -8.07
N PRO A 44 1.50 17.54 -8.56
CA PRO A 44 1.89 16.99 -9.86
C PRO A 44 1.99 15.45 -9.78
N TRP A 45 1.78 14.78 -10.92
CA TRP A 45 1.70 13.34 -11.01
C TRP A 45 2.94 12.61 -10.46
N TYR A 46 4.15 13.14 -10.74
CA TYR A 46 5.39 12.50 -10.32
C TYR A 46 5.60 12.58 -8.79
N ILE A 47 5.16 13.65 -8.14
CA ILE A 47 5.18 13.75 -6.67
C ILE A 47 4.09 12.86 -6.07
N ALA A 48 2.85 12.93 -6.59
CA ALA A 48 1.74 12.13 -6.09
C ALA A 48 2.04 10.62 -6.19
N GLY A 49 2.52 10.15 -7.34
CA GLY A 49 2.83 8.75 -7.55
C GLY A 49 4.06 8.29 -6.77
N THR A 50 5.09 9.12 -6.64
CA THR A 50 6.26 8.79 -5.82
C THR A 50 5.91 8.75 -4.34
N SER A 51 5.03 9.64 -3.86
CA SER A 51 4.51 9.56 -2.49
C SER A 51 3.68 8.28 -2.26
N MET A 52 2.88 7.81 -3.26
CA MET A 52 2.18 6.53 -3.16
C MET A 52 3.17 5.36 -2.99
N VAL A 53 4.21 5.29 -3.82
CA VAL A 53 5.18 4.20 -3.75
C VAL A 53 6.05 4.27 -2.50
N ALA A 54 6.42 5.47 -2.05
CA ALA A 54 7.14 5.67 -0.80
C ALA A 54 6.36 5.15 0.41
N THR A 55 5.06 5.46 0.47
CA THR A 55 4.18 4.99 1.56
C THR A 55 4.08 3.46 1.61
N THR A 56 4.15 2.77 0.46
CA THR A 56 4.15 1.31 0.40
C THR A 56 5.55 0.69 0.51
N PHE A 57 6.59 1.50 0.53
CA PHE A 57 7.95 1.08 0.85
C PHE A 57 8.18 1.30 2.35
N ALA A 58 7.60 0.46 3.16
CA ALA A 58 7.81 0.48 4.59
C ALA A 58 9.07 -0.34 4.98
N ALA A 59 9.52 -0.18 6.21
CA ALA A 59 10.71 -0.86 6.71
C ALA A 59 10.60 -2.40 6.70
N ASP A 60 9.39 -2.93 6.77
CA ASP A 60 9.09 -4.37 6.74
C ASP A 60 9.27 -5.01 5.35
N THR A 61 9.10 -4.25 4.28
CA THR A 61 9.02 -4.80 2.93
C THR A 61 10.31 -5.52 2.47
N PRO A 62 11.52 -4.96 2.65
CA PRO A 62 12.76 -5.68 2.33
C PRO A 62 12.94 -6.99 3.12
N LEU A 63 12.53 -6.98 4.40
CA LEU A 63 12.60 -8.16 5.28
C LEU A 63 11.63 -9.25 4.79
N ALA A 64 10.38 -8.85 4.51
CA ALA A 64 9.36 -9.76 4.00
C ALA A 64 9.73 -10.37 2.64
N VAL A 65 10.29 -9.58 1.71
CA VAL A 65 10.77 -10.08 0.42
C VAL A 65 11.91 -11.09 0.60
N THR A 66 12.83 -10.81 1.53
CA THR A 66 13.92 -11.74 1.86
C THR A 66 13.38 -13.07 2.41
N GLU A 67 12.38 -13.03 3.29
CA GLU A 67 11.71 -14.22 3.81
C GLU A 67 11.01 -15.01 2.67
N LEU A 68 10.27 -14.35 1.79
CA LEU A 68 9.60 -14.99 0.66
C LEU A 68 10.60 -15.66 -0.31
N VAL A 69 11.72 -14.98 -0.58
CA VAL A 69 12.79 -15.53 -1.43
C VAL A 69 13.45 -16.75 -0.76
N ALA A 70 13.65 -16.69 0.56
CA ALA A 70 14.21 -17.83 1.30
C ALA A 70 13.29 -19.06 1.27
N GLN A 71 11.97 -18.85 1.36
CA GLN A 71 10.98 -19.92 1.36
C GLN A 71 10.75 -20.51 -0.04
N ASN A 72 10.52 -19.66 -1.03
CA ASN A 72 10.00 -20.09 -2.34
C ASN A 72 10.72 -19.47 -3.54
N GLY A 73 11.93 -18.94 -3.36
CA GLY A 73 12.68 -18.28 -4.42
C GLY A 73 12.03 -16.98 -4.90
N ILE A 74 12.44 -16.53 -6.07
CA ILE A 74 11.88 -15.31 -6.70
C ILE A 74 10.36 -15.44 -6.88
N ALA A 75 9.89 -16.64 -7.25
CA ALA A 75 8.47 -16.94 -7.42
C ALA A 75 7.63 -16.72 -6.15
N GLY A 76 8.21 -16.79 -4.95
CA GLY A 76 7.52 -16.50 -3.69
C GLY A 76 6.86 -15.12 -3.66
N ASN A 77 7.38 -14.17 -4.44
CA ASN A 77 6.81 -12.82 -4.53
C ASN A 77 5.46 -12.75 -5.26
N TRP A 78 4.98 -13.82 -5.89
CA TRP A 78 3.62 -13.86 -6.42
C TRP A 78 2.56 -13.68 -5.33
N LEU A 79 2.90 -13.88 -4.06
CA LEU A 79 2.02 -13.58 -2.94
C LEU A 79 1.49 -12.13 -2.98
N TRP A 80 2.30 -11.18 -3.46
CA TRP A 80 1.92 -9.77 -3.57
C TRP A 80 1.92 -9.23 -5.02
N TRP A 81 2.66 -9.85 -5.97
CA TRP A 81 2.65 -9.42 -7.37
C TRP A 81 1.29 -9.54 -8.04
N ASN A 82 0.45 -10.50 -7.63
CA ASN A 82 -0.90 -10.65 -8.15
C ASN A 82 -1.78 -9.40 -7.93
N MET A 83 -1.49 -8.59 -6.92
CA MET A 83 -2.22 -7.34 -6.62
C MET A 83 -2.02 -6.26 -7.68
N LEU A 84 -1.07 -6.42 -8.60
CA LEU A 84 -0.93 -5.60 -9.81
C LEU A 84 -2.24 -5.51 -10.61
N LEU A 85 -3.02 -6.60 -10.66
CA LEU A 85 -4.30 -6.62 -11.36
C LEU A 85 -5.27 -5.56 -10.81
N GLY A 86 -5.42 -5.49 -9.50
CA GLY A 86 -6.22 -4.48 -8.81
C GLY A 86 -5.65 -3.07 -8.97
N GLY A 87 -4.34 -2.95 -8.84
CA GLY A 87 -3.65 -1.68 -9.03
C GLY A 87 -3.86 -1.09 -10.43
N MET A 88 -3.73 -1.90 -11.47
CA MET A 88 -3.97 -1.45 -12.86
C MET A 88 -5.44 -1.17 -13.14
N LEU A 89 -6.37 -1.89 -12.49
CA LEU A 89 -7.79 -1.54 -12.56
C LEU A 89 -8.02 -0.14 -11.97
N THR A 90 -7.36 0.17 -10.86
CA THR A 90 -7.41 1.50 -10.24
C THR A 90 -6.91 2.58 -11.17
N VAL A 91 -5.81 2.35 -11.91
CA VAL A 91 -5.26 3.30 -12.88
C VAL A 91 -6.30 3.70 -13.93
N PHE A 92 -6.89 2.73 -14.63
CA PHE A 92 -7.68 3.03 -15.82
C PHE A 92 -9.16 3.29 -15.53
N PHE A 93 -9.72 2.71 -14.45
CA PHE A 93 -11.14 2.85 -14.15
C PHE A 93 -11.43 3.87 -13.05
N PHE A 94 -10.58 3.98 -12.01
CA PHE A 94 -10.92 4.73 -10.81
C PHE A 94 -10.17 6.03 -10.59
N ALA A 95 -8.92 6.16 -11.08
CA ALA A 95 -8.08 7.32 -10.80
C ALA A 95 -8.76 8.65 -11.23
N ARG A 96 -9.44 8.66 -12.39
CA ARG A 96 -10.18 9.83 -12.87
C ARG A 96 -11.45 10.08 -12.04
N LEU A 97 -12.19 9.02 -11.71
CA LEU A 97 -13.42 9.12 -10.95
C LEU A 97 -13.18 9.69 -9.55
N TRP A 98 -12.14 9.24 -8.86
CA TRP A 98 -11.74 9.79 -7.57
C TRP A 98 -11.40 11.28 -7.66
N ARG A 99 -10.65 11.69 -8.68
CA ARG A 99 -10.32 13.12 -8.85
C ARG A 99 -11.55 13.96 -9.14
N ARG A 100 -12.46 13.44 -9.97
CA ARG A 100 -13.73 14.08 -10.38
C ARG A 100 -14.72 14.16 -9.23
N ALA A 101 -14.74 13.19 -8.33
CA ALA A 101 -15.64 13.16 -7.18
C ALA A 101 -15.55 14.43 -6.31
N GLY A 102 -14.41 15.11 -6.28
CA GLY A 102 -14.28 16.42 -5.65
C GLY A 102 -14.46 16.42 -4.12
N ILE A 103 -14.28 15.29 -3.46
CA ILE A 103 -14.41 15.06 -2.02
C ILE A 103 -13.07 15.19 -1.30
N LEU A 104 -13.09 15.27 0.03
CA LEU A 104 -11.90 15.43 0.85
C LEU A 104 -11.36 14.07 1.33
N THR A 105 -12.25 13.13 1.65
CA THR A 105 -11.92 11.77 2.06
C THR A 105 -12.75 10.76 1.27
N ASP A 106 -12.27 9.53 1.17
CA ASP A 106 -13.05 8.44 0.58
C ASP A 106 -14.23 8.00 1.47
N CYS A 107 -14.23 8.33 2.76
CA CYS A 107 -15.42 8.19 3.60
C CYS A 107 -16.52 9.18 3.20
N GLU A 108 -16.15 10.39 2.77
CA GLU A 108 -17.11 11.38 2.24
C GLU A 108 -17.80 10.89 0.96
N PHE A 109 -17.19 9.95 0.22
CA PHE A 109 -17.82 9.27 -0.90
C PHE A 109 -19.19 8.69 -0.54
N VAL A 110 -19.32 8.13 0.65
CA VAL A 110 -20.60 7.61 1.16
C VAL A 110 -21.69 8.69 1.11
N SER A 111 -21.37 9.91 1.49
CA SER A 111 -22.31 11.03 1.52
C SER A 111 -22.72 11.54 0.14
N ILE A 112 -21.86 11.41 -0.87
CA ILE A 112 -22.23 11.78 -2.26
C ILE A 112 -22.94 10.66 -3.01
N ARG A 113 -22.76 9.40 -2.56
CA ARG A 113 -23.24 8.21 -3.27
C ARG A 113 -24.51 7.61 -2.67
N TYR A 114 -24.70 7.70 -1.37
CA TYR A 114 -25.79 7.06 -0.64
C TYR A 114 -26.64 8.08 0.10
N SER A 115 -27.83 7.68 0.54
CA SER A 115 -28.79 8.53 1.24
C SER A 115 -29.30 7.85 2.51
N GLY A 116 -29.81 8.70 3.45
CA GLY A 116 -30.48 8.27 4.67
C GLY A 116 -29.54 7.85 5.81
N LYS A 117 -30.13 7.50 6.96
CA LYS A 117 -29.40 7.18 8.21
C LYS A 117 -28.35 6.07 8.06
N ALA A 118 -28.56 5.12 7.15
CA ALA A 118 -27.59 4.07 6.87
C ALA A 118 -26.30 4.62 6.23
N ALA A 119 -26.41 5.65 5.39
CA ALA A 119 -25.24 6.32 4.82
C ALA A 119 -24.45 7.08 5.88
N ASP A 120 -25.13 7.79 6.78
CA ASP A 120 -24.48 8.52 7.88
C ASP A 120 -23.75 7.54 8.82
N PHE A 121 -24.41 6.43 9.18
CA PHE A 121 -23.79 5.36 9.96
C PHE A 121 -22.57 4.75 9.24
N LEU A 122 -22.71 4.40 7.96
CA LEU A 122 -21.60 3.82 7.18
C LEU A 122 -20.41 4.77 7.11
N ARG A 123 -20.63 6.09 6.93
CA ARG A 123 -19.56 7.10 6.90
C ARG A 123 -18.76 7.09 8.20
N GLY A 124 -19.43 7.21 9.33
CA GLY A 124 -18.79 7.16 10.65
C GLY A 124 -18.12 5.80 10.94
N PHE A 125 -18.82 4.71 10.61
CA PHE A 125 -18.29 3.35 10.78
C PHE A 125 -17.00 3.13 9.97
N ARG A 126 -16.97 3.54 8.69
CA ARG A 126 -15.75 3.46 7.87
C ARG A 126 -14.62 4.28 8.46
N ALA A 127 -14.90 5.48 8.96
CA ALA A 127 -13.88 6.33 9.55
C ALA A 127 -13.22 5.67 10.79
N VAL A 128 -14.00 5.00 11.62
CA VAL A 128 -13.48 4.24 12.77
C VAL A 128 -12.80 2.95 12.32
N TYR A 129 -13.50 2.14 11.51
CA TYR A 129 -13.04 0.81 11.12
C TYR A 129 -11.77 0.85 10.29
N ILE A 130 -11.74 1.70 9.24
CA ILE A 130 -10.59 1.79 8.34
C ILE A 130 -9.57 2.81 8.88
N GLY A 131 -10.01 4.02 9.22
CA GLY A 131 -9.12 5.14 9.57
C GLY A 131 -8.44 4.99 10.94
N ILE A 132 -9.07 4.29 11.88
CA ILE A 132 -8.47 4.02 13.19
C ILE A 132 -8.06 2.56 13.29
N PHE A 133 -9.00 1.61 13.34
CA PHE A 133 -8.73 0.23 13.69
C PHE A 133 -7.74 -0.45 12.70
N MET A 134 -8.08 -0.52 11.42
CA MET A 134 -7.20 -1.14 10.41
C MET A 134 -5.88 -0.37 10.26
N ASN A 135 -5.93 0.94 10.30
CA ASN A 135 -4.75 1.79 10.18
C ASN A 135 -3.78 1.58 11.34
N MET A 136 -4.27 1.43 12.58
CA MET A 136 -3.42 1.14 13.74
C MET A 136 -2.71 -0.20 13.60
N ILE A 137 -3.35 -1.22 13.03
CA ILE A 137 -2.72 -2.52 12.76
C ILE A 137 -1.58 -2.36 11.74
N VAL A 138 -1.80 -1.55 10.67
CA VAL A 138 -0.74 -1.27 9.67
C VAL A 138 0.45 -0.58 10.34
N ILE A 139 0.21 0.47 11.11
CA ILE A 139 1.29 1.18 11.81
C ILE A 139 2.00 0.24 12.80
N ALA A 140 1.27 -0.62 13.48
CA ALA A 140 1.82 -1.56 14.46
C ALA A 140 2.81 -2.56 13.83
N TRP A 141 2.49 -3.15 12.68
CA TRP A 141 3.45 -4.07 12.04
C TRP A 141 4.67 -3.36 11.47
N VAL A 142 4.51 -2.11 10.99
CA VAL A 142 5.64 -1.29 10.52
C VAL A 142 6.55 -0.92 11.70
N ASN A 143 5.98 -0.61 12.86
CA ASN A 143 6.74 -0.42 14.10
C ASN A 143 7.50 -1.68 14.50
N LEU A 144 6.85 -2.85 14.44
CA LEU A 144 7.48 -4.13 14.77
C LEU A 144 8.67 -4.43 13.86
N ALA A 145 8.56 -4.13 12.57
CA ALA A 145 9.67 -4.27 11.64
C ALA A 145 10.85 -3.35 12.01
N MET A 146 10.57 -2.09 12.36
CA MET A 146 11.62 -1.16 12.79
C MET A 146 12.28 -1.60 14.10
N VAL A 147 11.50 -2.15 15.04
CA VAL A 147 12.05 -2.77 16.27
C VAL A 147 13.03 -3.90 15.92
N LYS A 148 12.67 -4.81 15.00
CA LYS A 148 13.57 -5.89 14.55
C LYS A 148 14.86 -5.36 13.91
N ILE A 149 14.76 -4.32 13.07
CA ILE A 149 15.94 -3.68 12.47
C ILE A 149 16.86 -3.13 13.55
N LEU A 150 16.30 -2.41 14.54
CA LEU A 150 17.08 -1.88 15.66
C LEU A 150 17.69 -2.99 16.52
N GLN A 151 17.00 -4.10 16.75
CA GLN A 151 17.52 -5.25 17.49
C GLN A 151 18.75 -5.88 16.81
N VAL A 152 18.76 -5.98 15.48
CA VAL A 152 19.91 -6.51 14.74
C VAL A 152 21.08 -5.54 14.70
N MET A 153 20.81 -4.24 14.51
CA MET A 153 21.85 -3.22 14.39
C MET A 153 22.40 -2.77 15.75
N PHE A 154 21.55 -2.75 16.78
CA PHE A 154 21.84 -2.24 18.12
C PHE A 154 21.28 -3.17 19.20
N PRO A 155 21.79 -4.39 19.37
CA PRO A 155 21.21 -5.38 20.28
C PRO A 155 21.16 -4.93 21.75
N GLU A 156 22.11 -4.11 22.19
CA GLU A 156 22.26 -3.66 23.58
C GLU A 156 21.75 -2.22 23.82
N VAL A 157 20.74 -1.78 23.07
CA VAL A 157 20.17 -0.44 23.25
C VAL A 157 19.46 -0.35 24.61
N LEU A 158 19.90 0.63 25.41
CA LEU A 158 19.22 1.05 26.63
C LEU A 158 18.58 2.43 26.41
N PHE A 159 17.31 2.55 26.75
CA PHE A 159 16.63 3.84 26.70
C PHE A 159 16.80 4.56 28.04
N PHE A 160 17.69 5.56 28.08
CA PHE A 160 18.10 6.23 29.33
C PHE A 160 18.54 5.24 30.46
N GLY A 161 19.27 4.19 30.09
CA GLY A 161 19.73 3.16 31.02
C GLY A 161 18.71 2.09 31.38
N ILE A 162 17.53 2.09 30.72
CA ILE A 162 16.44 1.17 31.00
C ILE A 162 16.25 0.20 29.79
N SER A 163 16.20 -1.09 30.07
CA SER A 163 15.98 -2.13 29.04
C SER A 163 14.50 -2.31 28.68
N GLN A 164 13.60 -2.07 29.62
CA GLN A 164 12.15 -2.18 29.43
C GLN A 164 11.39 -1.36 30.47
N VAL A 165 10.22 -0.87 30.10
CA VAL A 165 9.29 -0.16 30.98
C VAL A 165 7.97 -0.91 31.02
N ASN A 166 7.47 -1.19 32.22
CA ASN A 166 6.12 -1.75 32.41
C ASN A 166 5.15 -0.62 32.76
N PHE A 167 4.16 -0.43 31.90
CA PHE A 167 3.12 0.58 32.07
C PHE A 167 1.74 -0.05 31.90
N LEU A 168 0.92 0.01 32.93
CA LEU A 168 -0.44 -0.57 32.96
C LEU A 168 -0.51 -2.05 32.49
N GLY A 169 0.50 -2.86 32.87
CA GLY A 169 0.58 -4.27 32.46
C GLY A 169 1.12 -4.50 31.04
N ILE A 170 1.54 -3.44 30.34
CA ILE A 170 2.14 -3.51 29.01
C ILE A 170 3.65 -3.34 29.15
N THR A 171 4.44 -4.28 28.63
CA THR A 171 5.89 -4.19 28.61
C THR A 171 6.38 -3.54 27.32
N LEU A 172 7.04 -2.39 27.44
CA LEU A 172 7.66 -1.65 26.35
C LEU A 172 9.16 -1.89 26.38
N SER A 173 9.72 -2.53 25.35
CA SER A 173 11.17 -2.71 25.23
C SER A 173 11.88 -1.39 24.91
N SER A 174 13.17 -1.28 25.23
CA SER A 174 14.00 -0.12 24.88
C SER A 174 13.97 0.20 23.39
N HIS A 175 14.00 -0.82 22.52
CA HIS A 175 13.88 -0.65 21.07
C HIS A 175 12.53 -0.04 20.66
N LEU A 176 11.42 -0.46 21.28
CA LEU A 176 10.10 0.12 21.02
C LEU A 176 10.01 1.57 21.51
N LEU A 177 10.67 1.90 22.62
CA LEU A 177 10.75 3.30 23.11
C LEU A 177 11.54 4.19 22.15
N VAL A 178 12.64 3.69 21.57
CA VAL A 178 13.39 4.41 20.52
C VAL A 178 12.51 4.61 19.28
N VAL A 179 11.77 3.58 18.84
CA VAL A 179 10.78 3.72 17.75
C VAL A 179 9.75 4.78 18.10
N GLY A 180 9.28 4.83 19.34
CA GLY A 180 8.37 5.88 19.84
C GLY A 180 8.93 7.30 19.69
N CYS A 181 10.22 7.51 19.96
CA CYS A 181 10.87 8.82 19.73
C CYS A 181 10.92 9.19 18.24
N ILE A 182 11.21 8.23 17.36
CA ILE A 182 11.17 8.45 15.90
C ILE A 182 9.74 8.80 15.46
N MET A 183 8.75 8.11 16.00
CA MET A 183 7.32 8.38 15.71
C MET A 183 6.91 9.78 16.17
N LEU A 184 7.37 10.25 17.34
CA LEU A 184 7.12 11.62 17.81
C LEU A 184 7.74 12.65 16.86
N PHE A 185 8.94 12.41 16.35
CA PHE A 185 9.54 13.26 15.31
C PHE A 185 8.67 13.30 14.04
N VAL A 186 8.17 12.17 13.60
CA VAL A 186 7.23 12.08 12.45
C VAL A 186 5.96 12.87 12.74
N ALA A 187 5.40 12.76 13.94
CA ALA A 187 4.23 13.51 14.37
C ALA A 187 4.44 15.02 14.24
N VAL A 188 5.59 15.50 14.66
CA VAL A 188 5.95 16.94 14.60
C VAL A 188 5.93 17.42 13.15
N TYR A 189 6.76 16.85 12.27
CA TYR A 189 6.86 17.40 10.92
C TYR A 189 5.58 17.17 10.08
N SER A 190 4.92 16.01 10.22
CA SER A 190 3.70 15.71 9.48
C SER A 190 2.50 16.55 9.95
N SER A 191 2.39 16.81 11.26
CA SER A 191 1.36 17.69 11.81
C SER A 191 1.56 19.16 11.43
N LEU A 192 2.79 19.60 11.17
CA LEU A 192 3.07 20.97 10.73
C LEU A 192 2.68 21.17 9.25
N SER A 193 3.02 20.22 8.38
CA SER A 193 2.99 20.39 6.94
C SER A 193 1.88 19.61 6.21
N GLY A 194 1.14 18.75 6.93
CA GLY A 194 0.09 17.93 6.34
C GLY A 194 0.58 17.17 5.10
N LEU A 195 -0.33 16.93 4.15
CA LEU A 195 0.00 16.18 2.93
C LEU A 195 1.00 16.90 2.01
N TRP A 196 1.12 18.24 2.07
CA TRP A 196 2.14 18.98 1.32
C TRP A 196 3.54 18.52 1.69
N GLY A 197 3.88 18.60 2.97
CA GLY A 197 5.20 18.18 3.45
C GLY A 197 5.42 16.70 3.27
N VAL A 198 4.43 15.89 3.65
CA VAL A 198 4.51 14.43 3.51
C VAL A 198 4.82 14.03 2.07
N SER A 199 4.11 14.55 1.06
CA SER A 199 4.32 14.13 -0.34
C SER A 199 5.71 14.51 -0.89
N TYR A 200 6.24 15.65 -0.52
CA TYR A 200 7.58 16.06 -0.96
C TYR A 200 8.69 15.35 -0.19
N THR A 201 8.52 15.17 1.11
CA THR A 201 9.44 14.38 1.95
C THR A 201 9.45 12.92 1.49
N ASP A 202 8.28 12.32 1.22
CA ASP A 202 8.15 10.97 0.64
C ASP A 202 8.96 10.80 -0.64
N SER A 203 8.93 11.79 -1.53
CA SER A 203 9.66 11.72 -2.80
C SER A 203 11.18 11.72 -2.58
N PHE A 204 11.68 12.54 -1.66
CA PHE A 204 13.08 12.54 -1.25
C PHE A 204 13.44 11.19 -0.58
N GLN A 205 12.62 10.73 0.34
CA GLN A 205 12.82 9.50 1.10
C GLN A 205 12.84 8.26 0.19
N PHE A 206 11.95 8.20 -0.82
CA PHE A 206 11.93 7.11 -1.78
C PHE A 206 13.20 7.03 -2.61
N ILE A 207 13.70 8.17 -3.12
CA ILE A 207 14.95 8.20 -3.89
C ILE A 207 16.11 7.74 -3.03
N MET A 208 16.21 8.23 -1.81
CA MET A 208 17.27 7.86 -0.87
C MET A 208 17.21 6.37 -0.52
N ALA A 209 16.02 5.86 -0.20
CA ALA A 209 15.83 4.46 0.17
C ALA A 209 16.14 3.51 -0.98
N MET A 210 15.69 3.82 -2.20
CA MET A 210 16.00 3.03 -3.40
C MET A 210 17.49 3.04 -3.71
N THR A 211 18.13 4.21 -3.65
CA THR A 211 19.58 4.34 -3.86
C THR A 211 20.34 3.46 -2.85
N GLY A 212 19.98 3.53 -1.57
CA GLY A 212 20.57 2.70 -0.53
C GLY A 212 20.41 1.19 -0.83
N CYS A 213 19.19 0.74 -1.15
CA CYS A 213 18.93 -0.67 -1.46
C CYS A 213 19.71 -1.16 -2.71
N ILE A 214 19.84 -0.31 -3.75
CA ILE A 214 20.64 -0.64 -4.94
C ILE A 214 22.12 -0.75 -4.58
N ILE A 215 22.66 0.17 -3.80
CA ILE A 215 24.04 0.13 -3.33
C ILE A 215 24.27 -1.18 -2.55
N LEU A 216 23.38 -1.51 -1.61
CA LEU A 216 23.46 -2.76 -0.84
C LEU A 216 23.49 -3.98 -1.75
N ALA A 217 22.60 -4.07 -2.73
CA ALA A 217 22.53 -5.18 -3.67
C ALA A 217 23.84 -5.33 -4.50
N VAL A 218 24.43 -4.20 -4.91
CA VAL A 218 25.72 -4.20 -5.63
C VAL A 218 26.86 -4.70 -4.73
N PHE A 219 26.94 -4.22 -3.48
CA PHE A 219 27.94 -4.69 -2.53
C PHE A 219 27.75 -6.18 -2.20
N ALA A 220 26.51 -6.60 -1.97
CA ALA A 220 26.16 -7.99 -1.67
C ALA A 220 26.60 -8.96 -2.78
N ILE A 221 26.29 -8.62 -4.05
CA ILE A 221 26.71 -9.45 -5.19
C ILE A 221 28.24 -9.48 -5.37
N LYS A 222 28.91 -8.35 -5.13
CA LYS A 222 30.37 -8.23 -5.28
C LYS A 222 31.16 -8.81 -4.10
N ALA A 223 30.48 -9.24 -3.03
CA ALA A 223 31.16 -9.84 -1.90
C ALA A 223 32.02 -11.05 -2.34
N PRO A 224 33.27 -11.20 -1.84
CA PRO A 224 34.17 -12.28 -2.27
C PRO A 224 33.57 -13.68 -2.12
N GLN A 225 32.73 -13.88 -1.08
CA GLN A 225 32.06 -15.16 -0.81
C GLN A 225 31.00 -15.50 -1.86
N ILE A 226 30.48 -14.51 -2.57
CA ILE A 226 29.42 -14.67 -3.58
C ILE A 226 30.00 -14.87 -4.97
N GLY A 227 31.03 -14.11 -5.35
CA GLY A 227 31.66 -14.23 -6.67
C GLY A 227 30.80 -13.70 -7.84
N GLY A 228 29.96 -12.70 -7.59
CA GLY A 228 29.09 -12.12 -8.61
C GLY A 228 27.83 -12.93 -8.90
N ILE A 229 27.12 -12.57 -9.97
CA ILE A 229 25.87 -13.25 -10.37
C ILE A 229 26.10 -14.73 -10.73
N GLU A 230 27.23 -15.03 -11.39
CA GLU A 230 27.54 -16.43 -11.78
C GLU A 230 27.91 -17.28 -10.55
N GLY A 231 28.66 -16.71 -9.61
CA GLY A 231 28.94 -17.36 -8.33
C GLY A 231 27.68 -17.60 -7.51
N LEU A 232 26.73 -16.64 -7.49
CA LEU A 232 25.44 -16.80 -6.83
C LEU A 232 24.63 -17.95 -7.44
N LYS A 233 24.58 -18.05 -8.78
CA LYS A 233 23.90 -19.16 -9.49
C LYS A 233 24.56 -20.52 -9.25
N ALA A 234 25.86 -20.56 -9.09
CA ALA A 234 26.59 -21.80 -8.84
C ALA A 234 26.37 -22.33 -7.41
N GLN A 235 26.15 -21.45 -6.44
CA GLN A 235 25.98 -21.78 -5.03
C GLN A 235 24.55 -22.08 -4.62
N LEU A 236 23.57 -21.62 -5.38
CA LEU A 236 22.16 -21.76 -5.04
C LEU A 236 21.42 -22.69 -6.01
N PRO A 237 20.42 -23.45 -5.53
CA PRO A 237 19.60 -24.30 -6.37
C PRO A 237 18.88 -23.52 -7.48
N ALA A 238 18.80 -24.06 -8.68
CA ALA A 238 18.21 -23.39 -9.87
C ALA A 238 16.75 -22.98 -9.69
N TRP A 239 15.99 -23.66 -8.82
CA TRP A 239 14.60 -23.33 -8.57
C TRP A 239 14.42 -21.95 -7.91
N LEU A 240 15.40 -21.47 -7.14
CA LEU A 240 15.35 -20.13 -6.52
C LEU A 240 15.25 -19.00 -7.55
N PHE A 241 15.76 -19.22 -8.76
CA PHE A 241 15.78 -18.24 -9.86
C PHE A 241 14.55 -18.33 -10.77
N LYS A 242 13.58 -19.21 -10.50
CA LYS A 242 12.31 -19.27 -11.26
C LYS A 242 11.43 -18.08 -10.92
N PHE A 243 10.91 -17.40 -11.94
CA PHE A 243 10.01 -16.24 -11.77
C PHE A 243 8.53 -16.63 -11.61
N THR A 244 8.18 -17.84 -12.00
CA THR A 244 6.79 -18.32 -11.97
C THR A 244 6.67 -19.54 -11.07
N PRO A 245 5.53 -19.70 -10.37
CA PRO A 245 5.26 -20.91 -9.60
C PRO A 245 5.08 -22.12 -10.53
N THR A 246 5.28 -23.33 -10.00
CA THR A 246 4.93 -24.57 -10.66
C THR A 246 3.51 -24.96 -10.26
N LEU A 247 2.62 -25.19 -11.25
CA LEU A 247 1.25 -25.61 -11.00
C LEU A 247 1.17 -27.12 -10.88
N GLU A 248 0.52 -27.63 -9.82
CA GLU A 248 0.25 -29.04 -9.57
C GLU A 248 -1.26 -29.29 -9.39
N THR A 249 -1.75 -30.41 -9.88
CA THR A 249 -3.19 -30.77 -9.83
C THR A 249 -3.65 -31.24 -8.45
N ALA A 250 -2.75 -31.84 -7.69
CA ALA A 250 -2.98 -32.22 -6.29
C ALA A 250 -1.74 -31.78 -5.50
N PRO A 251 -1.82 -30.74 -4.68
CA PRO A 251 -0.71 -30.40 -3.82
C PRO A 251 -0.63 -31.41 -2.69
N ASP A 252 0.56 -31.90 -2.42
CA ASP A 252 0.90 -32.20 -1.04
C ASP A 252 0.63 -30.91 -0.23
N PRO A 253 0.10 -31.01 1.00
CA PRO A 253 -0.15 -29.83 1.82
C PRO A 253 1.12 -28.99 1.81
N VAL A 254 0.98 -27.70 1.52
CA VAL A 254 2.08 -26.74 1.33
C VAL A 254 3.15 -27.07 2.35
N SER A 255 4.20 -27.76 1.90
CA SER A 255 5.27 -28.14 2.80
C SER A 255 5.88 -26.81 3.25
N THR A 256 5.90 -26.57 4.55
CA THR A 256 6.62 -25.47 5.18
C THR A 256 8.14 -25.59 4.91
N ALA A 257 8.57 -26.62 4.20
CA ALA A 257 9.93 -26.81 3.74
C ALA A 257 10.26 -25.87 2.58
N SER A 258 11.39 -25.20 2.66
CA SER A 258 11.93 -24.36 1.58
C SER A 258 12.04 -25.16 0.28
N GLY A 259 11.47 -24.64 -0.79
CA GLY A 259 11.45 -25.32 -2.09
C GLY A 259 10.77 -24.51 -3.19
N VAL A 260 10.67 -25.08 -4.38
CA VAL A 260 9.96 -24.47 -5.50
C VAL A 260 8.54 -24.10 -5.05
N LEU A 261 8.11 -22.86 -5.32
CA LEU A 261 6.73 -22.48 -5.08
C LEU A 261 5.82 -23.36 -5.93
N LYS A 262 5.21 -24.32 -5.28
CA LYS A 262 4.19 -25.19 -5.86
C LYS A 262 2.83 -24.61 -5.47
N MET A 263 2.01 -24.36 -6.46
CA MET A 263 0.64 -23.88 -6.26
C MET A 263 -0.33 -24.92 -6.78
N SER A 264 -1.35 -25.23 -5.99
CA SER A 264 -2.51 -25.90 -6.54
C SER A 264 -3.19 -25.01 -7.58
N VAL A 265 -3.90 -25.63 -8.53
CA VAL A 265 -4.75 -24.87 -9.46
C VAL A 265 -5.75 -23.99 -8.70
N VAL A 266 -6.25 -24.46 -7.55
CA VAL A 266 -7.17 -23.70 -6.68
C VAL A 266 -6.47 -22.47 -6.08
N ALA A 267 -5.26 -22.61 -5.54
CA ALA A 267 -4.49 -21.48 -5.00
C ALA A 267 -4.15 -20.46 -6.09
N PHE A 268 -3.81 -20.92 -7.29
CA PHE A 268 -3.52 -20.04 -8.43
C PHE A 268 -4.77 -19.26 -8.87
N ILE A 269 -5.94 -19.94 -8.94
CA ILE A 269 -7.22 -19.28 -9.23
C ILE A 269 -7.57 -18.29 -8.10
N ALA A 270 -7.32 -18.62 -6.83
CA ALA A 270 -7.54 -17.70 -5.72
C ALA A 270 -6.69 -16.45 -5.86
N TYR A 271 -5.40 -16.56 -6.19
CA TYR A 271 -4.51 -15.43 -6.35
C TYR A 271 -4.85 -14.55 -7.57
N LEU A 272 -5.07 -15.14 -8.74
CA LEU A 272 -5.36 -14.38 -9.95
C LEU A 272 -6.82 -13.98 -10.10
N GLY A 273 -7.76 -14.71 -9.49
CA GLY A 273 -9.17 -14.46 -9.63
C GLY A 273 -9.79 -13.66 -8.49
N VAL A 274 -9.23 -13.73 -7.29
CA VAL A 274 -9.90 -13.25 -6.08
C VAL A 274 -8.99 -12.37 -5.21
N GLN A 275 -7.76 -12.77 -4.93
CA GLN A 275 -6.92 -12.09 -3.96
C GLN A 275 -6.58 -10.64 -4.37
N TRP A 276 -6.46 -10.35 -5.65
CA TRP A 276 -6.08 -9.04 -6.15
C TRP A 276 -7.09 -7.92 -5.84
N TRP A 277 -8.34 -8.23 -5.50
CA TRP A 277 -9.29 -7.24 -5.04
C TRP A 277 -9.39 -7.12 -3.52
N ALA A 278 -8.79 -8.06 -2.78
CA ALA A 278 -8.53 -7.87 -1.36
C ALA A 278 -7.43 -6.81 -1.19
N SER A 279 -7.45 -6.12 -0.08
CA SER A 279 -6.46 -5.10 0.20
C SER A 279 -5.44 -5.60 1.19
N TRP A 280 -4.20 -5.56 0.83
CA TRP A 280 -3.11 -5.74 1.78
C TRP A 280 -2.86 -4.45 2.60
N TYR A 281 -3.10 -3.25 1.99
CA TYR A 281 -3.21 -1.99 2.72
C TYR A 281 -4.65 -1.48 2.63
N PRO A 282 -5.28 -1.05 3.75
CA PRO A 282 -6.60 -0.45 3.71
C PRO A 282 -6.67 0.70 2.72
N GLY A 283 -7.59 0.60 1.78
CA GLY A 283 -7.76 1.58 0.72
C GLY A 283 -6.91 1.38 -0.54
N ALA A 284 -6.08 0.34 -0.62
CA ALA A 284 -5.38 -0.02 -1.85
C ALA A 284 -6.23 -0.92 -2.78
N GLU A 285 -7.38 -1.41 -2.30
CA GLU A 285 -8.35 -2.17 -3.09
C GLU A 285 -8.90 -1.35 -4.26
N PRO A 286 -9.17 -1.97 -5.41
CA PRO A 286 -9.71 -1.29 -6.59
C PRO A 286 -11.02 -0.56 -6.28
N GLY A 287 -11.10 0.70 -6.67
CA GLY A 287 -12.27 1.55 -6.37
C GLY A 287 -12.49 1.85 -4.88
N GLY A 288 -11.57 1.41 -4.03
CA GLY A 288 -11.65 1.49 -2.58
C GLY A 288 -11.49 2.90 -2.04
N GLY A 289 -10.28 3.28 -1.65
CA GLY A 289 -10.06 4.55 -0.96
C GLY A 289 -8.64 4.70 -0.40
N GLY A 290 -8.56 5.16 0.83
CA GLY A 290 -7.33 5.24 1.60
C GLY A 290 -6.33 6.28 1.10
N TYR A 291 -5.07 6.10 1.46
CA TYR A 291 -4.01 7.03 1.08
C TYR A 291 -3.76 7.10 -0.44
N VAL A 292 -4.05 6.03 -1.18
CA VAL A 292 -3.95 6.04 -2.66
C VAL A 292 -5.01 6.96 -3.25
N ALA A 293 -6.27 6.83 -2.81
CA ALA A 293 -7.35 7.74 -3.23
C ALA A 293 -7.06 9.18 -2.80
N GLN A 294 -6.50 9.39 -1.61
CA GLN A 294 -6.10 10.71 -1.14
C GLN A 294 -5.12 11.40 -2.11
N ARG A 295 -4.10 10.66 -2.64
CA ARG A 295 -3.18 11.22 -3.65
C ARG A 295 -3.85 11.41 -5.00
N MET A 296 -4.74 10.52 -5.43
CA MET A 296 -5.54 10.71 -6.66
C MET A 296 -6.38 11.98 -6.58
N MET A 297 -7.05 12.22 -5.46
CA MET A 297 -7.87 13.42 -5.22
C MET A 297 -7.02 14.69 -5.09
N SER A 298 -5.77 14.58 -4.65
CA SER A 298 -4.82 15.68 -4.50
C SER A 298 -4.17 16.12 -5.82
N ALA A 299 -4.24 15.30 -6.85
CA ALA A 299 -3.65 15.57 -8.15
C ALA A 299 -4.25 16.82 -8.82
N LYS A 300 -3.47 17.53 -9.64
CA LYS A 300 -3.89 18.76 -10.34
C LYS A 300 -5.18 18.58 -11.14
N ASN A 301 -5.28 17.45 -11.86
CA ASN A 301 -6.43 17.09 -12.69
C ASN A 301 -6.49 15.57 -12.92
N GLU A 302 -7.47 15.11 -13.69
CA GLU A 302 -7.67 13.67 -13.96
C GLU A 302 -6.46 13.01 -14.65
N LYS A 303 -5.78 13.72 -15.56
CA LYS A 303 -4.56 13.24 -16.22
C LYS A 303 -3.44 13.02 -15.20
N HIS A 304 -3.22 13.99 -14.32
CA HIS A 304 -2.22 13.87 -13.26
C HIS A 304 -2.57 12.74 -12.28
N SER A 305 -3.85 12.53 -11.97
CA SER A 305 -4.31 11.42 -11.12
C SER A 305 -4.00 10.06 -11.75
N LEU A 306 -4.31 9.88 -13.03
CA LEU A 306 -4.05 8.64 -13.76
C LEU A 306 -2.54 8.36 -13.89
N LEU A 307 -1.75 9.38 -14.31
CA LEU A 307 -0.30 9.24 -14.45
C LEU A 307 0.38 8.94 -13.10
N ALA A 308 -0.08 9.57 -12.01
CA ALA A 308 0.43 9.29 -10.67
C ALA A 308 0.22 7.82 -10.29
N THR A 309 -0.99 7.31 -10.52
CA THR A 309 -1.33 5.93 -10.20
C THR A 309 -0.60 4.94 -11.11
N LEU A 310 -0.42 5.26 -12.41
CA LEU A 310 0.37 4.43 -13.33
C LEU A 310 1.85 4.37 -12.92
N TRP A 311 2.45 5.52 -12.61
CA TRP A 311 3.83 5.59 -12.10
C TRP A 311 3.99 4.80 -10.81
N PHE A 312 3.02 4.93 -9.90
CA PHE A 312 2.98 4.12 -8.67
C PHE A 312 3.07 2.63 -8.97
N GLN A 313 2.25 2.08 -9.90
CA GLN A 313 2.27 0.66 -10.21
C GLN A 313 3.61 0.21 -10.82
N ILE A 314 4.18 0.99 -11.73
CA ILE A 314 5.49 0.69 -12.34
C ILE A 314 6.59 0.66 -11.27
N ALA A 315 6.69 1.70 -10.46
CA ALA A 315 7.72 1.79 -9.43
C ALA A 315 7.55 0.71 -8.35
N HIS A 316 6.29 0.44 -7.95
CA HIS A 316 5.95 -0.52 -6.91
C HIS A 316 6.27 -1.96 -7.32
N PHE A 317 5.83 -2.40 -8.49
CA PHE A 317 5.92 -3.81 -8.87
C PHE A 317 7.15 -4.14 -9.72
N ALA A 318 7.65 -3.21 -10.55
CA ALA A 318 8.75 -3.52 -11.47
C ALA A 318 10.12 -3.05 -10.99
N LEU A 319 10.23 -1.86 -10.35
CA LEU A 319 11.54 -1.29 -10.05
C LEU A 319 12.07 -1.72 -8.68
N ARG A 320 11.26 -1.51 -7.63
CA ARG A 320 11.74 -1.64 -6.25
C ARG A 320 12.03 -3.08 -5.76
N PRO A 321 11.41 -4.18 -6.29
CA PRO A 321 11.63 -5.52 -5.75
C PRO A 321 13.07 -6.02 -5.93
N TRP A 322 13.72 -5.65 -7.01
CA TRP A 322 14.97 -6.28 -7.44
C TRP A 322 16.12 -6.16 -6.45
N PRO A 323 16.41 -4.98 -5.88
CA PRO A 323 17.47 -4.90 -4.86
C PRO A 323 17.21 -5.82 -3.68
N TRP A 324 15.95 -5.95 -3.26
CA TRP A 324 15.58 -6.81 -2.11
C TRP A 324 15.69 -8.30 -2.44
N ILE A 325 15.23 -8.71 -3.63
CA ILE A 325 15.33 -10.09 -4.12
C ILE A 325 16.80 -10.51 -4.19
N ILE A 326 17.67 -9.64 -4.73
CA ILE A 326 19.10 -9.91 -4.84
C ILE A 326 19.73 -10.10 -3.47
N VAL A 327 19.48 -9.18 -2.55
CA VAL A 327 20.01 -9.29 -1.18
C VAL A 327 19.45 -10.53 -0.48
N GLY A 328 18.19 -10.88 -0.71
CA GLY A 328 17.58 -12.10 -0.18
C GLY A 328 18.28 -13.37 -0.69
N LEU A 329 18.61 -13.45 -1.99
CA LEU A 329 19.37 -14.57 -2.54
C LEU A 329 20.80 -14.65 -1.97
N VAL A 330 21.47 -13.50 -1.84
CA VAL A 330 22.81 -13.43 -1.23
C VAL A 330 22.77 -13.86 0.23
N ALA A 331 21.75 -13.43 0.97
CA ALA A 331 21.58 -13.78 2.38
C ALA A 331 21.42 -15.29 2.62
N LEU A 332 20.84 -16.03 1.66
CA LEU A 332 20.76 -17.49 1.73
C LEU A 332 22.13 -18.17 1.68
N VAL A 333 23.08 -17.58 0.96
CA VAL A 333 24.47 -18.09 0.91
C VAL A 333 25.22 -17.72 2.18
N LEU A 334 25.06 -16.50 2.67
CA LEU A 334 25.85 -15.99 3.81
C LEU A 334 25.33 -16.49 5.16
N TYR A 335 24.00 -16.70 5.29
CA TYR A 335 23.35 -17.05 6.56
C TYR A 335 22.37 -18.24 6.37
N PRO A 336 22.89 -19.43 5.95
CA PRO A 336 22.03 -20.58 5.65
C PRO A 336 21.25 -21.08 6.88
N ASP A 337 21.85 -20.98 8.06
CA ASP A 337 21.31 -21.54 9.31
C ASP A 337 20.50 -20.54 10.15
N GLU A 338 20.40 -19.25 9.71
CA GLU A 338 19.64 -18.24 10.44
C GLU A 338 18.12 -18.53 10.36
N PRO A 339 17.44 -18.73 11.51
CA PRO A 339 16.01 -19.05 11.51
C PRO A 339 15.13 -17.88 11.11
N ASP A 340 15.49 -16.64 11.47
CA ASP A 340 14.77 -15.41 11.03
C ASP A 340 15.32 -14.93 9.68
N LYS A 341 14.84 -15.53 8.60
CA LYS A 341 15.27 -15.16 7.24
C LYS A 341 15.03 -13.70 6.90
N GLY A 342 14.01 -13.05 7.48
CA GLY A 342 13.80 -11.62 7.31
C GLY A 342 14.91 -10.76 7.92
N ALA A 343 15.40 -11.14 9.09
CA ALA A 343 16.50 -10.45 9.77
C ALA A 343 17.81 -10.49 8.97
N THR A 344 18.02 -11.53 8.15
CA THR A 344 19.25 -11.68 7.35
C THR A 344 19.47 -10.51 6.40
N TYR A 345 18.44 -9.83 5.92
CA TYR A 345 18.60 -8.60 5.14
C TYR A 345 19.39 -7.54 5.91
N VAL A 346 19.08 -7.36 7.18
CA VAL A 346 19.74 -6.38 8.04
C VAL A 346 21.17 -6.86 8.41
N MET A 347 21.36 -8.18 8.55
CA MET A 347 22.69 -8.75 8.78
C MET A 347 23.62 -8.49 7.59
N VAL A 348 23.12 -8.59 6.34
CA VAL A 348 23.89 -8.22 5.13
C VAL A 348 24.34 -6.75 5.18
N ILE A 349 23.50 -5.83 5.65
CA ILE A 349 23.88 -4.42 5.83
C ILE A 349 25.02 -4.30 6.83
N ARG A 350 24.84 -4.92 7.99
CA ARG A 350 25.81 -4.87 9.09
C ARG A 350 27.18 -5.41 8.70
N ASP A 351 27.20 -6.52 7.96
CA ASP A 351 28.44 -7.29 7.77
C ASP A 351 29.17 -6.94 6.47
N LEU A 352 28.48 -6.44 5.44
CA LEU A 352 29.09 -6.14 4.14
C LEU A 352 29.32 -4.66 3.84
N LEU A 353 28.62 -3.76 4.50
CA LEU A 353 28.76 -2.33 4.16
C LEU A 353 29.85 -1.65 4.99
N PRO A 354 30.70 -0.82 4.37
CA PRO A 354 31.65 0.02 5.09
C PRO A 354 30.91 1.17 5.82
N ALA A 355 31.64 1.79 6.75
CA ALA A 355 31.20 3.02 7.40
C ALA A 355 30.78 4.09 6.39
N GLY A 356 29.78 4.87 6.70
CA GLY A 356 29.09 5.82 5.81
C GLY A 356 27.96 5.16 5.01
N LEU A 357 28.16 4.00 4.41
CA LEU A 357 27.09 3.28 3.72
C LEU A 357 26.13 2.58 4.70
N GLN A 358 26.61 2.14 5.86
CA GLN A 358 25.74 1.64 6.94
C GLN A 358 24.78 2.74 7.41
N GLY A 359 25.29 3.95 7.65
CA GLY A 359 24.50 5.12 8.02
C GLY A 359 23.49 5.50 6.93
N LEU A 360 23.90 5.42 5.66
CA LEU A 360 23.00 5.66 4.52
C LEU A 360 21.84 4.66 4.51
N LEU A 361 22.12 3.36 4.71
CA LEU A 361 21.07 2.33 4.74
C LEU A 361 20.17 2.46 5.97
N MET A 362 20.74 2.80 7.14
CA MET A 362 19.94 3.11 8.33
C MET A 362 19.04 4.32 8.08
N ALA A 363 19.55 5.40 7.49
CA ALA A 363 18.74 6.54 7.06
C ALA A 363 17.68 6.13 6.04
N ALA A 364 17.97 5.21 5.12
CA ALA A 364 17.02 4.67 4.15
C ALA A 364 15.88 3.88 4.83
N PHE A 365 16.17 3.05 5.84
CA PHE A 365 15.14 2.36 6.61
C PHE A 365 14.31 3.33 7.47
N LEU A 366 14.95 4.30 8.10
CA LEU A 366 14.25 5.38 8.80
C LEU A 366 13.35 6.15 7.85
N ALA A 367 13.82 6.45 6.63
CA ALA A 367 13.05 7.11 5.59
C ALA A 367 11.82 6.29 5.19
N ALA A 368 11.99 4.99 4.91
CA ALA A 368 10.90 4.08 4.56
C ALA A 368 9.87 3.97 5.70
N PHE A 369 10.33 3.82 6.92
CA PHE A 369 9.49 3.81 8.12
C PHE A 369 8.70 5.11 8.28
N MET A 370 9.39 6.25 8.24
CA MET A 370 8.81 7.58 8.48
C MET A 370 7.82 7.99 7.39
N SER A 371 8.09 7.66 6.12
CA SER A 371 7.18 7.91 5.01
C SER A 371 5.83 7.21 5.19
N THR A 372 5.88 5.91 5.51
CA THR A 372 4.66 5.13 5.77
C THR A 372 3.90 5.69 6.96
N LEU A 373 4.58 5.92 8.07
CA LEU A 373 3.96 6.41 9.29
C LEU A 373 3.33 7.80 9.10
N ALA A 374 4.03 8.74 8.45
CA ALA A 374 3.51 10.08 8.17
C ALA A 374 2.25 10.03 7.30
N SER A 375 2.26 9.21 6.25
CA SER A 375 1.12 9.04 5.36
C SER A 375 -0.07 8.42 6.05
N GLN A 376 0.14 7.35 6.81
CA GLN A 376 -0.93 6.65 7.55
C GLN A 376 -1.54 7.53 8.63
N THR A 377 -0.72 8.29 9.36
CA THR A 377 -1.23 9.19 10.41
C THR A 377 -2.00 10.39 9.85
N VAL A 378 -1.52 11.03 8.77
CA VAL A 378 -2.24 12.14 8.12
C VAL A 378 -3.54 11.66 7.50
N TRP A 379 -3.54 10.49 6.86
CA TRP A 379 -4.73 9.87 6.31
C TRP A 379 -5.74 9.50 7.41
N GLY A 380 -5.34 8.77 8.46
CA GLY A 380 -6.20 8.43 9.59
C GLY A 380 -6.78 9.66 10.28
N THR A 381 -5.95 10.70 10.48
CA THR A 381 -6.39 11.99 11.02
C THR A 381 -7.45 12.64 10.14
N SER A 382 -7.34 12.55 8.81
CA SER A 382 -8.33 13.13 7.90
C SER A 382 -9.72 12.51 8.10
N TYR A 383 -9.81 11.21 8.36
CA TYR A 383 -11.06 10.52 8.65
C TYR A 383 -11.64 10.96 10.00
N VAL A 384 -10.81 11.01 11.04
CA VAL A 384 -11.27 11.44 12.36
C VAL A 384 -11.82 12.87 12.32
N ILE A 385 -11.14 13.78 11.62
CA ILE A 385 -11.54 15.19 11.59
C ILE A 385 -12.73 15.41 10.65
N ASN A 386 -12.66 14.92 9.41
CA ASN A 386 -13.68 15.24 8.40
C ASN A 386 -14.95 14.39 8.52
N ASP A 387 -14.81 13.15 8.97
CA ASP A 387 -15.90 12.17 8.95
C ASP A 387 -16.50 11.85 10.32
N LEU A 388 -15.83 12.24 11.42
CA LEU A 388 -16.34 12.10 12.79
C LEU A 388 -16.45 13.44 13.51
N PHE A 389 -15.34 14.20 13.64
CA PHE A 389 -15.31 15.39 14.47
C PHE A 389 -16.14 16.53 13.89
N ARG A 390 -15.94 16.83 12.61
CA ARG A 390 -16.65 17.93 11.91
C ARG A 390 -18.16 17.71 11.82
N PRO A 391 -18.69 16.55 11.42
CA PRO A 391 -20.12 16.35 11.31
C PRO A 391 -20.84 16.14 12.65
N TYR A 392 -20.22 15.49 13.64
CA TYR A 392 -20.92 15.00 14.83
C TYR A 392 -20.51 15.69 16.13
N ILE A 393 -19.27 16.21 16.26
CA ILE A 393 -18.77 16.77 17.52
C ILE A 393 -18.82 18.30 17.49
N LYS A 394 -18.26 18.92 16.46
CA LYS A 394 -18.25 20.39 16.34
C LYS A 394 -18.44 20.84 14.90
N PRO A 395 -19.67 20.84 14.39
CA PRO A 395 -19.97 21.40 13.07
C PRO A 395 -19.79 22.91 13.06
N GLY A 396 -19.40 23.49 11.91
CA GLY A 396 -19.33 24.95 11.73
C GLY A 396 -18.13 25.64 12.37
N ALA A 397 -17.14 24.93 12.91
CA ALA A 397 -15.92 25.56 13.41
C ALA A 397 -15.04 26.11 12.26
N SER A 398 -14.13 27.02 12.58
CA SER A 398 -13.21 27.58 11.58
C SER A 398 -12.23 26.53 11.04
N GLU A 399 -11.79 26.67 9.79
CA GLU A 399 -10.79 25.79 9.18
C GLU A 399 -9.48 25.74 10.00
N LYS A 400 -9.05 26.86 10.56
CA LYS A 400 -7.88 26.92 11.45
C LYS A 400 -8.05 26.08 12.71
N TYR A 401 -9.27 26.03 13.26
CA TYR A 401 -9.59 25.19 14.41
C TYR A 401 -9.51 23.70 14.06
N TYR A 402 -10.08 23.28 12.91
CA TYR A 402 -9.98 21.90 12.46
C TYR A 402 -8.52 21.47 12.20
N VAL A 403 -7.69 22.34 11.63
CA VAL A 403 -6.25 22.07 11.47
C VAL A 403 -5.55 21.91 12.83
N LYS A 404 -5.91 22.74 13.84
CA LYS A 404 -5.36 22.59 15.21
C LYS A 404 -5.74 21.25 15.82
N VAL A 405 -7.02 20.85 15.72
CA VAL A 405 -7.49 19.55 16.23
C VAL A 405 -6.85 18.39 15.45
N SER A 406 -6.63 18.53 14.14
CA SER A 406 -5.90 17.53 13.34
C SER A 406 -4.50 17.24 13.88
N ARG A 407 -3.77 18.28 14.26
CA ARG A 407 -2.43 18.11 14.85
C ARG A 407 -2.47 17.30 16.16
N ILE A 408 -3.42 17.60 17.04
CA ILE A 408 -3.61 16.85 18.30
C ILE A 408 -3.99 15.40 17.99
N THR A 409 -4.92 15.17 17.06
CA THR A 409 -5.36 13.83 16.66
C THR A 409 -4.19 13.00 16.11
N THR A 410 -3.29 13.60 15.32
CA THR A 410 -2.08 12.92 14.83
C THR A 410 -1.24 12.36 15.97
N PHE A 411 -1.01 13.16 17.03
CA PHE A 411 -0.27 12.69 18.22
C PHE A 411 -1.01 11.55 18.94
N ILE A 412 -2.33 11.65 19.10
CA ILE A 412 -3.14 10.61 19.74
C ILE A 412 -3.04 9.29 18.96
N LEU A 413 -3.16 9.32 17.64
CA LEU A 413 -3.06 8.13 16.80
C LEU A 413 -1.69 7.46 16.92
N ILE A 414 -0.61 8.24 17.03
CA ILE A 414 0.74 7.70 17.23
C ILE A 414 0.86 6.99 18.58
N VAL A 415 0.39 7.58 19.66
CA VAL A 415 0.44 6.95 20.98
C VAL A 415 -0.37 5.65 21.01
N LEU A 416 -1.58 5.67 20.43
CA LEU A 416 -2.40 4.46 20.32
C LEU A 416 -1.70 3.36 19.51
N SER A 417 -1.02 3.70 18.42
CA SER A 417 -0.34 2.71 17.58
C SER A 417 0.84 2.04 18.30
N LEU A 418 1.54 2.72 19.20
CA LEU A 418 2.58 2.12 20.05
C LEU A 418 2.01 1.03 20.96
N ILE A 419 0.84 1.30 21.55
CA ILE A 419 0.13 0.31 22.38
C ILE A 419 -0.27 -0.90 21.54
N VAL A 420 -0.84 -0.68 20.36
CA VAL A 420 -1.23 -1.76 19.45
C VAL A 420 -0.03 -2.59 19.00
N THR A 421 1.15 -1.98 18.83
CA THR A 421 2.37 -2.69 18.44
C THR A 421 2.73 -3.81 19.41
N THR A 422 2.50 -3.63 20.70
CA THR A 422 2.83 -4.65 21.73
C THR A 422 1.96 -5.90 21.64
N GLN A 423 0.86 -5.87 20.87
CA GLN A 423 -0.04 -7.01 20.70
C GLN A 423 0.38 -7.96 19.57
N PHE A 424 1.37 -7.57 18.76
CA PHE A 424 1.85 -8.37 17.63
C PHE A 424 3.27 -8.89 17.88
N THR A 425 3.47 -10.17 17.55
CA THR A 425 4.79 -10.83 17.58
C THR A 425 5.30 -11.14 16.18
N ARG A 426 4.40 -11.31 15.19
CA ARG A 426 4.72 -11.63 13.79
C ARG A 426 4.01 -10.69 12.83
N ILE A 427 4.74 -10.20 11.84
CA ILE A 427 4.21 -9.32 10.79
C ILE A 427 3.23 -10.09 9.89
N SER A 428 3.55 -11.34 9.55
CA SER A 428 2.74 -12.19 8.67
C SER A 428 1.32 -12.45 9.19
N ASP A 429 1.15 -12.53 10.51
CA ASP A 429 -0.18 -12.74 11.11
C ASP A 429 -1.08 -11.51 10.95
N ALA A 430 -0.50 -10.30 11.08
CA ALA A 430 -1.23 -9.06 10.84
C ALA A 430 -1.66 -8.93 9.36
N TRP A 431 -0.80 -9.32 8.42
CA TRP A 431 -1.10 -9.32 6.99
C TRP A 431 -2.24 -10.27 6.64
N LYS A 432 -2.15 -11.54 7.07
CA LYS A 432 -3.20 -12.54 6.84
C LYS A 432 -4.55 -12.10 7.41
N PHE A 433 -4.54 -11.49 8.60
CA PHE A 433 -5.74 -10.96 9.20
C PHE A 433 -6.40 -9.86 8.35
N ILE A 434 -5.62 -8.86 7.90
CA ILE A 434 -6.14 -7.78 7.05
C ILE A 434 -6.65 -8.31 5.70
N LEU A 435 -5.91 -9.20 5.05
CA LEU A 435 -6.33 -9.81 3.78
C LEU A 435 -7.66 -10.57 3.94
N ALA A 436 -7.81 -11.35 5.01
CA ALA A 436 -9.05 -12.06 5.28
C ALA A 436 -10.24 -11.10 5.52
N CYS A 437 -10.03 -10.03 6.30
CA CYS A 437 -11.07 -9.04 6.57
C CYS A 437 -11.46 -8.22 5.32
N SER A 438 -10.50 -7.94 4.43
CA SER A 438 -10.73 -7.11 3.24
C SER A 438 -11.22 -7.91 2.02
N GLY A 439 -11.05 -9.22 2.00
CA GLY A 439 -11.43 -10.07 0.86
C GLY A 439 -12.92 -9.97 0.48
N GLY A 440 -13.80 -9.79 1.46
CA GLY A 440 -15.24 -9.66 1.23
C GLY A 440 -15.68 -8.31 0.66
N ILE A 441 -14.86 -7.26 0.78
CA ILE A 441 -15.27 -5.88 0.48
C ILE A 441 -14.98 -5.50 -0.99
N GLY A 442 -13.95 -6.07 -1.60
CA GLY A 442 -13.39 -5.57 -2.86
C GLY A 442 -14.42 -5.45 -3.99
N LEU A 443 -15.26 -6.46 -4.19
CA LEU A 443 -16.24 -6.44 -5.27
C LEU A 443 -17.33 -5.37 -5.08
N VAL A 444 -17.82 -5.16 -3.87
CA VAL A 444 -18.81 -4.10 -3.60
C VAL A 444 -18.21 -2.71 -3.80
N LEU A 445 -16.93 -2.51 -3.47
CA LEU A 445 -16.22 -1.24 -3.69
C LEU A 445 -15.99 -0.95 -5.19
N ILE A 446 -15.80 -1.97 -6.00
CA ILE A 446 -15.78 -1.82 -7.46
C ILE A 446 -17.18 -1.45 -7.96
N LEU A 447 -18.19 -2.22 -7.58
CA LEU A 447 -19.55 -2.09 -8.14
C LEU A 447 -20.26 -0.82 -7.66
N ARG A 448 -19.94 -0.24 -6.51
CA ARG A 448 -20.54 1.03 -6.06
C ARG A 448 -20.35 2.20 -7.05
N TRP A 449 -19.31 2.13 -7.88
CA TRP A 449 -19.07 3.11 -8.94
C TRP A 449 -19.84 2.82 -10.22
N PHE A 450 -20.14 1.54 -10.51
CA PHE A 450 -20.67 1.10 -11.81
C PHE A 450 -22.07 0.50 -11.76
N TRP A 451 -22.64 0.34 -10.56
CA TRP A 451 -23.99 -0.20 -10.41
C TRP A 451 -24.83 0.63 -9.44
N TRP A 452 -25.87 1.27 -9.96
CA TRP A 452 -26.74 2.19 -9.20
C TRP A 452 -27.41 1.53 -7.99
N ARG A 453 -27.65 0.21 -8.04
CA ARG A 453 -28.41 -0.52 -7.00
C ARG A 453 -27.63 -0.72 -5.70
N ILE A 454 -26.30 -0.68 -5.71
CA ILE A 454 -25.48 -0.74 -4.50
C ILE A 454 -25.87 0.41 -3.57
N ASN A 455 -26.09 0.07 -2.29
CA ASN A 455 -26.48 1.02 -1.24
C ASN A 455 -25.58 0.89 0.00
N ALA A 456 -25.82 1.70 1.03
CA ALA A 456 -25.00 1.69 2.25
C ALA A 456 -25.02 0.34 2.98
N TRP A 457 -26.15 -0.35 2.99
CA TRP A 457 -26.27 -1.67 3.61
C TRP A 457 -25.46 -2.74 2.88
N SER A 458 -25.31 -2.61 1.56
CA SER A 458 -24.43 -3.49 0.76
C SER A 458 -22.99 -3.44 1.25
N GLU A 459 -22.45 -2.24 1.47
CA GLU A 459 -21.09 -2.06 2.00
C GLU A 459 -20.96 -2.53 3.45
N ILE A 460 -21.93 -2.21 4.32
CA ILE A 460 -21.94 -2.66 5.72
C ILE A 460 -21.93 -4.20 5.78
N ALA A 461 -22.81 -4.84 5.01
CA ALA A 461 -22.89 -6.29 4.93
C ALA A 461 -21.58 -6.93 4.44
N ALA A 462 -20.96 -6.36 3.41
CA ALA A 462 -19.68 -6.84 2.89
C ALA A 462 -18.54 -6.69 3.90
N MET A 463 -18.54 -5.63 4.71
CA MET A 463 -17.53 -5.39 5.74
C MET A 463 -17.68 -6.33 6.93
N LEU A 464 -18.90 -6.71 7.29
CA LEU A 464 -19.16 -7.55 8.47
C LEU A 464 -19.19 -9.05 8.15
N ALA A 465 -19.55 -9.44 6.94
CA ALA A 465 -19.69 -10.85 6.54
C ALA A 465 -18.44 -11.72 6.77
N PRO A 466 -17.20 -11.25 6.53
CA PRO A 466 -15.99 -12.01 6.81
C PRO A 466 -15.87 -12.47 8.26
N TYR A 467 -16.24 -11.61 9.22
CA TYR A 467 -16.12 -11.90 10.65
C TYR A 467 -17.07 -12.98 11.14
N ALA A 468 -18.17 -13.21 10.43
CA ALA A 468 -19.12 -14.27 10.76
C ALA A 468 -18.57 -15.67 10.44
N ILE A 469 -17.74 -15.81 9.40
CA ILE A 469 -17.28 -17.12 8.93
C ILE A 469 -15.80 -17.39 9.21
N TYR A 470 -14.94 -16.36 9.22
CA TYR A 470 -13.49 -16.51 9.39
C TYR A 470 -13.07 -17.26 10.66
N PRO A 471 -13.63 -16.96 11.86
CA PRO A 471 -13.27 -17.69 13.07
C PRO A 471 -13.59 -19.18 12.99
N PHE A 472 -14.71 -19.53 12.35
CA PHE A 472 -15.13 -20.91 12.15
C PHE A 472 -14.19 -21.67 11.20
N LEU A 473 -13.80 -21.06 10.06
CA LEU A 473 -12.88 -21.66 9.12
C LEU A 473 -11.49 -21.88 9.75
N ARG A 474 -11.02 -20.88 10.50
CA ARG A 474 -9.75 -20.98 11.24
C ARG A 474 -9.78 -22.10 12.29
N ALA A 475 -10.85 -22.22 13.04
CA ALA A 475 -11.02 -23.28 14.05
C ALA A 475 -11.05 -24.69 13.43
N ARG A 476 -11.48 -24.80 12.15
CA ARG A 476 -11.47 -26.05 11.39
C ARG A 476 -10.14 -26.35 10.69
N GLY A 477 -9.14 -25.48 10.80
CA GLY A 477 -7.84 -25.66 10.15
C GLY A 477 -7.89 -25.58 8.62
N VAL A 478 -8.89 -24.86 8.06
CA VAL A 478 -9.01 -24.70 6.60
C VAL A 478 -7.82 -23.92 6.08
N GLU A 479 -7.22 -24.38 4.97
CA GLU A 479 -6.10 -23.70 4.31
C GLU A 479 -6.44 -22.25 3.94
N TYR A 480 -5.42 -21.38 3.95
CA TYR A 480 -5.60 -19.94 3.77
C TYR A 480 -6.27 -19.59 2.44
N GLU A 481 -5.83 -20.19 1.33
CA GLU A 481 -6.35 -19.93 -0.02
C GLU A 481 -7.82 -20.32 -0.15
N LEU A 482 -8.19 -21.47 0.37
CA LEU A 482 -9.58 -21.93 0.41
C LEU A 482 -10.42 -21.07 1.34
N THR A 483 -9.86 -20.67 2.49
CA THR A 483 -10.49 -19.73 3.42
C THR A 483 -10.82 -18.41 2.73
N LEU A 484 -9.89 -17.84 1.95
CA LEU A 484 -10.10 -16.59 1.21
C LEU A 484 -11.23 -16.75 0.17
N MET A 485 -11.23 -17.83 -0.59
CA MET A 485 -12.28 -18.10 -1.58
C MET A 485 -13.67 -18.22 -0.92
N ILE A 486 -13.76 -18.97 0.17
CA ILE A 486 -15.01 -19.13 0.92
C ILE A 486 -15.49 -17.78 1.47
N ILE A 487 -14.60 -16.97 2.03
CA ILE A 487 -14.93 -15.64 2.55
C ILE A 487 -15.47 -14.74 1.44
N VAL A 488 -14.84 -14.72 0.27
CA VAL A 488 -15.29 -13.90 -0.85
C VAL A 488 -16.64 -14.34 -1.36
N LEU A 489 -16.86 -15.65 -1.55
CA LEU A 489 -18.15 -16.20 -2.00
C LEU A 489 -19.25 -15.91 -0.96
N TRP A 490 -19.00 -16.23 0.31
CA TRP A 490 -19.92 -15.94 1.40
C TRP A 490 -20.29 -14.47 1.47
N SER A 491 -19.30 -13.59 1.52
CA SER A 491 -19.53 -12.15 1.60
C SER A 491 -20.29 -11.65 0.39
N THR A 492 -20.00 -12.17 -0.82
CA THR A 492 -20.70 -11.81 -2.06
C THR A 492 -22.18 -12.19 -1.98
N VAL A 493 -22.50 -13.40 -1.55
CA VAL A 493 -23.90 -13.82 -1.34
C VAL A 493 -24.60 -12.92 -0.32
N VAL A 494 -23.96 -12.68 0.83
CA VAL A 494 -24.53 -11.86 1.91
C VAL A 494 -24.83 -10.45 1.44
N TRP A 495 -23.85 -9.74 0.86
CA TRP A 495 -24.09 -8.34 0.45
C TRP A 495 -25.03 -8.23 -0.76
N VAL A 496 -25.06 -9.21 -1.68
CA VAL A 496 -26.03 -9.24 -2.80
C VAL A 496 -27.46 -9.40 -2.25
N VAL A 497 -27.67 -10.35 -1.35
CA VAL A 497 -28.98 -10.56 -0.70
C VAL A 497 -29.40 -9.29 0.04
N VAL A 498 -28.54 -8.71 0.86
CA VAL A 498 -28.82 -7.46 1.59
C VAL A 498 -29.11 -6.31 0.62
N THR A 499 -28.40 -6.22 -0.50
CA THR A 499 -28.65 -5.21 -1.54
C THR A 499 -30.09 -5.26 -2.03
N PHE A 500 -30.64 -6.43 -2.28
CA PHE A 500 -32.00 -6.58 -2.81
C PHE A 500 -33.08 -6.51 -1.71
N LEU A 501 -32.79 -6.92 -0.50
CA LEU A 501 -33.72 -6.83 0.64
C LEU A 501 -33.84 -5.41 1.22
N THR A 502 -32.88 -4.53 0.94
CA THR A 502 -32.87 -3.16 1.48
C THR A 502 -33.30 -2.13 0.42
N ARG A 503 -33.80 -0.98 0.88
CA ARG A 503 -34.21 0.10 -0.03
C ARG A 503 -33.03 0.66 -0.81
N PRO A 504 -33.18 0.97 -2.10
CA PRO A 504 -32.14 1.62 -2.89
C PRO A 504 -31.86 3.04 -2.38
N THR A 505 -30.74 3.60 -2.80
CA THR A 505 -30.44 5.03 -2.64
C THR A 505 -31.51 5.84 -3.38
N SER A 506 -31.89 7.02 -2.86
CA SER A 506 -32.88 7.89 -3.48
C SER A 506 -32.48 8.31 -4.90
N ASP A 507 -33.44 8.39 -5.79
CA ASP A 507 -33.18 8.75 -7.21
C ASP A 507 -32.56 10.15 -7.35
N GLU A 508 -32.95 11.10 -6.50
CA GLU A 508 -32.34 12.43 -6.42
C GLU A 508 -30.82 12.31 -6.17
N LYS A 509 -30.42 11.53 -5.16
CA LYS A 509 -29.00 11.32 -4.82
C LYS A 509 -28.23 10.60 -5.92
N LEU A 510 -28.87 9.64 -6.62
CA LEU A 510 -28.28 8.93 -7.74
C LEU A 510 -28.08 9.88 -8.95
N ARG A 511 -29.04 10.79 -9.23
CA ARG A 511 -28.90 11.81 -10.27
C ARG A 511 -27.77 12.79 -9.96
N ASP A 512 -27.69 13.28 -8.73
CA ASP A 512 -26.61 14.19 -8.30
C ASP A 512 -25.24 13.52 -8.40
N PHE A 513 -25.13 12.27 -7.98
CA PHE A 513 -23.90 11.50 -8.14
C PHE A 513 -23.54 11.32 -9.63
N PHE A 514 -24.52 10.99 -10.49
CA PHE A 514 -24.30 10.82 -11.91
C PHE A 514 -23.84 12.12 -12.59
N ARG A 515 -24.45 13.26 -12.25
CA ARG A 515 -24.04 14.61 -12.71
C ARG A 515 -22.64 14.98 -12.27
N ARG A 516 -22.25 14.58 -11.06
CA ARG A 516 -20.96 14.96 -10.48
C ARG A 516 -19.82 14.10 -10.98
N VAL A 517 -20.04 12.79 -11.07
CA VAL A 517 -18.97 11.80 -11.28
C VAL A 517 -18.93 11.29 -12.72
N HIS A 518 -20.05 11.36 -13.44
CA HIS A 518 -20.23 10.82 -14.79
C HIS A 518 -19.84 9.35 -14.90
N PRO A 519 -20.32 8.46 -14.00
CA PRO A 519 -19.97 7.05 -14.08
C PRO A 519 -20.54 6.44 -15.36
N GLY A 520 -19.75 5.56 -15.98
CA GLY A 520 -20.18 4.86 -17.20
C GLY A 520 -20.72 3.46 -16.91
N GLY A 521 -21.10 2.77 -17.99
CA GLY A 521 -21.46 1.36 -17.95
C GLY A 521 -22.94 1.05 -17.86
N ALA A 522 -23.28 -0.24 -18.12
CA ALA A 522 -24.65 -0.72 -18.18
C ALA A 522 -25.43 -0.54 -16.87
N GLY A 523 -24.73 -0.59 -15.73
CA GLY A 523 -25.35 -0.45 -14.42
C GLY A 523 -25.92 0.94 -14.10
N TRP A 524 -25.66 1.96 -14.94
CA TRP A 524 -26.20 3.31 -14.79
C TRP A 524 -27.26 3.67 -15.86
N LYS A 525 -27.60 2.75 -16.79
CA LYS A 525 -28.55 3.02 -17.90
C LYS A 525 -29.89 3.59 -17.42
N ARG A 526 -30.40 3.14 -16.27
CA ARG A 526 -31.65 3.64 -15.69
C ARG A 526 -31.56 5.14 -15.44
N ILE A 527 -30.55 5.57 -14.71
CA ILE A 527 -30.36 6.98 -14.31
C ILE A 527 -29.93 7.85 -15.49
N ALA A 528 -29.09 7.34 -16.38
CA ALA A 528 -28.66 8.03 -17.59
C ALA A 528 -29.84 8.38 -18.54
N ARG A 529 -30.90 7.56 -18.59
CA ARG A 529 -32.12 7.87 -19.37
C ARG A 529 -32.88 9.06 -18.84
N GLU A 530 -32.79 9.34 -17.53
CA GLU A 530 -33.43 10.48 -16.89
C GLU A 530 -32.62 11.79 -17.05
N LEU A 531 -31.36 11.69 -17.52
CA LEU A 531 -30.41 12.79 -17.66
C LEU A 531 -29.74 12.77 -19.05
N PRO A 532 -30.50 13.04 -20.13
CA PRO A 532 -30.00 12.96 -21.51
C PRO A 532 -28.91 14.00 -21.81
N ASP A 533 -28.85 15.08 -21.03
CA ASP A 533 -27.85 16.15 -21.09
C ASP A 533 -26.50 15.77 -20.48
N VAL A 534 -26.43 14.67 -19.70
CA VAL A 534 -25.23 14.24 -19.02
C VAL A 534 -24.71 12.93 -19.62
N GLN A 535 -23.53 12.98 -20.24
CA GLN A 535 -22.90 11.78 -20.78
C GLN A 535 -22.04 11.11 -19.71
N GLY A 536 -22.32 9.81 -19.43
CA GLY A 536 -21.44 8.96 -18.63
C GLY A 536 -20.17 8.58 -19.40
N ASP A 537 -19.14 8.15 -18.67
CA ASP A 537 -17.90 7.68 -19.31
C ASP A 537 -18.18 6.51 -20.27
N THR A 538 -17.57 6.59 -21.45
CA THR A 538 -17.67 5.58 -22.52
C THR A 538 -16.32 4.90 -22.76
N GLY A 539 -16.32 3.87 -23.61
CA GLY A 539 -15.07 3.21 -24.02
C GLY A 539 -14.55 2.15 -23.04
N PHE A 540 -15.45 1.46 -22.33
CA PHE A 540 -15.07 0.38 -21.40
C PHE A 540 -14.14 -0.67 -22.03
N ASN A 541 -14.38 -1.07 -23.29
CA ASN A 541 -13.51 -2.01 -23.99
C ASN A 541 -12.06 -1.48 -24.08
N THR A 542 -11.90 -0.18 -24.37
CA THR A 542 -10.58 0.45 -24.40
C THR A 542 -9.94 0.50 -23.01
N LEU A 543 -10.74 0.73 -21.95
CA LEU A 543 -10.25 0.69 -20.56
C LEU A 543 -9.81 -0.73 -20.18
N PHE A 544 -10.56 -1.77 -20.54
CA PHE A 544 -10.16 -3.17 -20.33
C PHE A 544 -8.89 -3.52 -21.12
N MET A 545 -8.80 -3.12 -22.39
CA MET A 545 -7.55 -3.30 -23.15
C MET A 545 -6.35 -2.62 -22.49
N ASN A 546 -6.55 -1.41 -21.98
CA ASN A 546 -5.48 -0.68 -21.26
C ASN A 546 -5.15 -1.35 -19.93
N TRP A 547 -6.12 -1.92 -19.22
CA TRP A 547 -5.90 -2.69 -18.02
C TRP A 547 -4.99 -3.90 -18.27
N PHE A 548 -5.32 -4.73 -19.27
CA PHE A 548 -4.48 -5.88 -19.65
C PHE A 548 -3.09 -5.44 -20.15
N ALA A 549 -3.04 -4.41 -21.00
CA ALA A 549 -1.78 -3.87 -21.50
C ALA A 549 -0.93 -3.27 -20.35
N GLY A 550 -1.56 -2.64 -19.36
CA GLY A 550 -0.89 -2.12 -18.17
C GLY A 550 -0.30 -3.23 -17.30
N CYS A 551 -1.06 -4.30 -17.07
CA CYS A 551 -0.55 -5.48 -16.38
C CYS A 551 0.63 -6.09 -17.16
N GLY A 552 0.49 -6.25 -18.48
CA GLY A 552 1.57 -6.73 -19.35
C GLY A 552 2.80 -5.82 -19.29
N LEU A 553 2.62 -4.51 -19.38
CA LEU A 553 3.71 -3.52 -19.29
C LEU A 553 4.54 -3.72 -18.01
N VAL A 554 3.88 -3.80 -16.86
CA VAL A 554 4.57 -3.93 -15.57
C VAL A 554 5.22 -5.30 -15.41
N LEU A 555 4.56 -6.39 -15.81
CA LEU A 555 5.14 -7.74 -15.75
C LEU A 555 6.34 -7.89 -16.70
N PHE A 556 6.26 -7.36 -17.91
CA PHE A 556 7.39 -7.34 -18.83
C PHE A 556 8.55 -6.50 -18.30
N LEU A 557 8.29 -5.35 -17.67
CA LEU A 557 9.34 -4.57 -17.01
C LEU A 557 9.93 -5.32 -15.83
N LEU A 558 9.10 -5.89 -14.96
CA LEU A 558 9.54 -6.68 -13.81
C LEU A 558 10.45 -7.83 -14.25
N PHE A 559 9.98 -8.67 -15.15
CA PHE A 559 10.74 -9.84 -15.59
C PHE A 559 11.95 -9.44 -16.45
N GLY A 560 11.80 -8.42 -17.30
CA GLY A 560 12.89 -7.92 -18.14
C GLY A 560 14.07 -7.41 -17.32
N ILE A 561 13.81 -6.64 -16.26
CA ILE A 561 14.85 -6.18 -15.32
C ILE A 561 15.54 -7.38 -14.67
N GLY A 562 14.79 -8.37 -14.19
CA GLY A 562 15.37 -9.57 -13.59
C GLY A 562 16.21 -10.39 -14.57
N GLN A 563 15.70 -10.62 -15.77
CA GLN A 563 16.46 -11.34 -16.81
C GLN A 563 17.74 -10.60 -17.20
N LEU A 564 17.70 -9.26 -17.24
CA LEU A 564 18.89 -8.44 -17.49
C LEU A 564 19.93 -8.60 -16.35
N ILE A 565 19.50 -8.55 -15.10
CA ILE A 565 20.36 -8.75 -13.92
C ILE A 565 21.02 -10.13 -13.97
N PHE A 566 20.26 -11.17 -14.31
CA PHE A 566 20.77 -12.54 -14.42
C PHE A 566 21.45 -12.86 -15.75
N LYS A 567 21.71 -11.84 -16.59
CA LYS A 567 22.43 -11.93 -17.87
C LYS A 567 21.73 -12.80 -18.94
N ALA A 568 20.42 -12.99 -18.83
CA ALA A 568 19.62 -13.67 -19.85
C ALA A 568 19.14 -12.66 -20.90
N TYR A 569 20.08 -12.15 -21.71
CA TYR A 569 19.87 -10.99 -22.59
C TYR A 569 18.76 -11.19 -23.63
N LEU A 570 18.62 -12.39 -24.21
CA LEU A 570 17.54 -12.67 -25.16
C LEU A 570 16.17 -12.53 -24.50
N SER A 571 15.96 -13.14 -23.34
CA SER A 571 14.72 -13.03 -22.58
C SER A 571 14.45 -11.60 -22.13
N ALA A 572 15.48 -10.86 -21.70
CA ALA A 572 15.39 -9.45 -21.35
C ALA A 572 14.94 -8.60 -22.56
N SER A 573 15.50 -8.84 -23.75
CA SER A 573 15.12 -8.14 -24.98
C SER A 573 13.67 -8.42 -25.40
N ILE A 574 13.21 -9.67 -25.28
CA ILE A 574 11.81 -10.05 -25.54
C ILE A 574 10.88 -9.30 -24.58
N CYS A 575 11.23 -9.28 -23.28
CA CYS A 575 10.46 -8.53 -22.28
C CYS A 575 10.46 -7.02 -22.57
N ALA A 576 11.59 -6.44 -22.95
CA ALA A 576 11.68 -5.02 -23.31
C ALA A 576 10.78 -4.67 -24.51
N PHE A 577 10.76 -5.53 -25.53
CA PHE A 577 9.90 -5.37 -26.69
C PHE A 577 8.42 -5.51 -26.32
N GLY A 578 8.06 -6.50 -25.47
CA GLY A 578 6.70 -6.65 -24.95
C GLY A 578 6.24 -5.42 -24.15
N ALA A 579 7.09 -4.89 -23.29
CA ALA A 579 6.83 -3.66 -22.53
C ALA A 579 6.61 -2.46 -23.46
N PHE A 580 7.42 -2.31 -24.50
CA PHE A 580 7.28 -1.27 -25.51
C PHE A 580 5.93 -1.35 -26.25
N LEU A 581 5.54 -2.55 -26.69
CA LEU A 581 4.25 -2.75 -27.38
C LEU A 581 3.06 -2.43 -26.44
N CYS A 582 3.10 -2.88 -25.20
CA CYS A 582 2.08 -2.55 -24.21
C CYS A 582 1.98 -1.03 -23.97
N GLY A 583 3.13 -0.36 -23.80
CA GLY A 583 3.19 1.09 -23.62
C GLY A 583 2.65 1.86 -24.82
N LEU A 584 3.02 1.42 -26.04
CA LEU A 584 2.51 2.00 -27.29
C LEU A 584 1.00 1.84 -27.42
N LEU A 585 0.46 0.68 -27.08
CA LEU A 585 -1.00 0.41 -27.10
C LEU A 585 -1.73 1.35 -26.13
N ILE A 586 -1.26 1.45 -24.88
CA ILE A 586 -1.82 2.37 -23.88
C ILE A 586 -1.79 3.81 -24.41
N TYR A 587 -0.65 4.26 -24.91
CA TYR A 587 -0.49 5.62 -25.41
C TYR A 587 -1.47 5.91 -26.56
N ARG A 588 -1.59 5.00 -27.56
CA ARG A 588 -2.52 5.14 -28.69
C ARG A 588 -3.98 5.18 -28.22
N ASN A 589 -4.35 4.30 -27.32
CA ASN A 589 -5.71 4.23 -26.79
C ASN A 589 -6.07 5.49 -25.99
N MET A 590 -5.15 5.96 -25.14
CA MET A 590 -5.35 7.18 -24.37
C MET A 590 -5.46 8.42 -25.27
N LYS A 591 -4.70 8.49 -26.36
CA LYS A 591 -4.81 9.57 -27.36
C LYS A 591 -6.16 9.55 -28.07
N LYS A 592 -6.68 8.35 -28.44
CA LYS A 592 -8.01 8.20 -29.07
C LYS A 592 -9.14 8.60 -28.12
N MET A 593 -9.02 8.33 -26.83
CA MET A 593 -10.02 8.70 -25.81
C MET A 593 -10.04 10.22 -25.52
N GLY A 594 -9.24 11.00 -26.22
CA GLY A 594 -9.19 12.45 -26.02
C GLY A 594 -8.50 12.86 -24.74
N TRP A 595 -7.34 12.26 -24.48
CA TRP A 595 -6.44 12.60 -23.38
C TRP A 595 -6.26 14.14 -23.20
N GLU A 596 -6.35 14.90 -24.30
CA GLU A 596 -6.28 16.36 -24.29
C GLU A 596 -7.63 17.02 -23.91
N LYS A 597 -8.77 16.34 -24.09
CA LYS A 597 -10.12 16.83 -23.73
C LYS A 597 -10.46 16.65 -22.24
N VAL A 598 -9.71 15.82 -21.53
CA VAL A 598 -9.85 15.58 -20.09
C VAL A 598 -9.17 16.68 -19.25
N ILE A 599 -8.69 17.74 -19.92
CA ILE A 599 -7.97 18.88 -19.31
C ILE A 599 -8.90 20.08 -19.06
N ARG A 600 -10.20 19.93 -19.07
CA ARG A 600 -11.11 21.02 -18.69
C ARG A 600 -11.59 20.93 -17.26
#